data_4d49e5a889c179dfd388235bba674954
#
_entry.id   4d49e5a889c179dfd388235bba674954
#
_cell.length_a   1.000
_cell.length_b   1.000
_cell.length_c   1.000
_cell.angle_alpha   90.00
_cell.angle_beta   90.00
_cell.angle_gamma   90.00
#
_symmetry.space_group_name_H-M   'P 1'
#
loop_
_entity.id
_entity.type
_entity.pdbx_description
1 polymer ?
#
loop_
_entity_poly.entity_id
_entity_poly.type
_entity_poly.pdbx_seq_one_letter_code
_entity_poly.pdbx_strand_id
1 'polypeptide(L)' 'MFKIVKKGNFMYYVYDDEKLIKIFNNEQKALKYIREQELLMEMHYLYETVY' A
#
# COMPACT_ATOMS: atom_id res chain seq x y z
N MET A 1 1.83 8.62 -0.19
CA MET A 1 0.48 8.27 0.27
C MET A 1 -0.12 7.21 -0.63
N PHE A 2 -0.65 6.17 -0.04
CA PHE A 2 -1.22 5.06 -0.80
C PHE A 2 -2.69 5.31 -1.15
N LYS A 3 -3.09 4.82 -2.31
CA LYS A 3 -4.50 4.81 -2.65
C LYS A 3 -4.82 3.59 -3.51
N ILE A 4 -6.08 3.16 -3.46
CA ILE A 4 -6.58 2.05 -4.26
C ILE A 4 -7.55 2.58 -5.29
N VAL A 5 -7.38 2.13 -6.53
CA VAL A 5 -8.32 2.44 -7.61
C VAL A 5 -8.88 1.13 -8.11
N LYS A 6 -10.20 0.97 -8.01
CA LYS A 6 -10.87 -0.21 -8.52
C LYS A 6 -11.07 -0.06 -10.02
N LYS A 7 -10.59 -1.05 -10.77
CA LYS A 7 -10.75 -1.08 -12.21
C LYS A 7 -11.50 -2.35 -12.60
N GLY A 8 -12.70 -2.19 -13.20
CA GLY A 8 -13.55 -3.32 -13.50
C GLY A 8 -14.11 -3.97 -12.25
N ASN A 9 -14.37 -5.27 -12.30
CA ASN A 9 -15.00 -5.97 -11.20
C ASN A 9 -14.03 -6.67 -10.26
N PHE A 10 -12.81 -6.93 -10.72
CA PHE A 10 -11.88 -7.76 -9.96
C PHE A 10 -10.47 -7.20 -9.88
N MET A 11 -10.23 -5.98 -10.32
CA MET A 11 -8.87 -5.44 -10.32
C MET A 11 -8.77 -4.24 -9.40
N TYR A 12 -7.78 -4.27 -8.52
CA TYR A 12 -7.53 -3.21 -7.56
C TYR A 12 -6.09 -2.76 -7.71
N TYR A 13 -5.92 -1.56 -8.21
CA TYR A 13 -4.61 -0.97 -8.47
C TYR A 13 -4.19 -0.15 -7.26
N VAL A 14 -3.02 -0.46 -6.73
CA VAL A 14 -2.47 0.26 -5.58
C VAL A 14 -1.43 1.25 -6.09
N TYR A 15 -1.62 2.50 -5.75
CA TYR A 15 -0.71 3.58 -6.12
C TYR A 15 -0.06 4.17 -4.88
N ASP A 16 1.20 4.56 -5.02
CA ASP A 16 1.88 5.39 -4.04
C ASP A 16 2.13 6.73 -4.72
N ASP A 17 1.39 7.75 -4.27
CA ASP A 17 1.28 9.03 -4.94
C ASP A 17 0.73 8.83 -6.36
N GLU A 18 1.52 9.00 -7.40
CA GLU A 18 1.05 8.79 -8.76
C GLU A 18 1.66 7.55 -9.41
N LYS A 19 2.41 6.78 -8.63
CA LYS A 19 3.12 5.62 -9.16
C LYS A 19 2.37 4.33 -8.85
N LEU A 20 2.07 3.55 -9.89
CA LEU A 20 1.46 2.24 -9.71
C LEU A 20 2.51 1.27 -9.15
N ILE A 21 2.23 0.68 -7.98
CA ILE A 21 3.18 -0.22 -7.35
C ILE A 21 2.71 -1.67 -7.33
N LYS A 22 1.41 -1.92 -7.32
CA LYS A 22 0.92 -3.30 -7.28
C LYS A 22 -0.52 -3.39 -7.77
N ILE A 23 -0.90 -4.58 -8.27
CA ILE A 23 -2.25 -4.87 -8.70
C ILE A 23 -2.73 -6.12 -7.99
N PHE A 24 -3.94 -6.06 -7.43
CA PHE A 24 -4.56 -7.19 -6.75
C PHE A 24 -5.90 -7.52 -7.39
N ASN A 25 -6.33 -8.76 -7.20
CA ASN A 25 -7.66 -9.20 -7.65
C ASN A 25 -8.67 -9.22 -6.52
N ASN A 26 -8.31 -8.68 -5.36
CA ASN A 26 -9.14 -8.72 -4.17
C ASN A 26 -8.89 -7.46 -3.34
N GLU A 27 -9.95 -6.79 -2.93
CA GLU A 27 -9.84 -5.56 -2.17
C GLU A 27 -9.14 -5.75 -0.84
N GLN A 28 -9.47 -6.84 -0.14
CA GLN A 28 -8.87 -7.11 1.17
C GLN A 28 -7.37 -7.31 1.08
N LYS A 29 -6.91 -7.96 0.01
CA LYS A 29 -5.48 -8.13 -0.21
C LYS A 29 -4.79 -6.81 -0.46
N ALA A 30 -5.42 -5.93 -1.20
CA ALA A 30 -4.88 -4.59 -1.47
C ALA A 30 -4.79 -3.78 -0.18
N LEU A 31 -5.84 -3.79 0.64
CA LEU A 31 -5.85 -3.09 1.92
C LEU A 31 -4.80 -3.64 2.87
N LYS A 32 -4.66 -4.95 2.93
CA LYS A 32 -3.65 -5.58 3.78
C LYS A 32 -2.25 -5.18 3.35
N TYR A 33 -2.01 -5.15 2.05
CA TYR A 33 -0.72 -4.75 1.52
C TYR A 33 -0.37 -3.32 1.94
N ILE A 34 -1.31 -2.40 1.80
CA ILE A 34 -1.11 -1.01 2.19
C ILE A 34 -0.81 -0.91 3.68
N ARG A 35 -1.57 -1.62 4.50
CA ARG A 35 -1.36 -1.62 5.94
C ARG A 35 0.03 -2.12 6.32
N GLU A 36 0.48 -3.19 5.67
CA GLU A 36 1.82 -3.73 5.93
C GLU A 36 2.90 -2.73 5.51
N GLN A 37 2.73 -2.06 4.39
CA GLN A 37 3.70 -1.07 3.94
C GLN A 37 3.77 0.11 4.89
N GLU A 38 2.63 0.58 5.37
CA GLU A 38 2.60 1.69 6.31
C GLU A 38 3.26 1.32 7.64
N LEU A 39 3.03 0.10 8.11
CA LEU A 39 3.67 -0.38 9.33
C LEU A 39 5.19 -0.48 9.18
N LEU A 40 5.65 -0.97 8.02
CA LEU A 40 7.08 -1.04 7.75
C LEU A 40 7.72 0.34 7.71
N MET A 41 7.03 1.31 7.14
CA MET A 41 7.49 2.68 7.09
C MET A 41 7.60 3.28 8.50
N GLU A 42 6.63 3.02 9.36
CA GLU A 42 6.68 3.47 10.74
C GLU A 42 7.84 2.84 11.51
N MET A 43 8.05 1.55 11.32
CA MET A 43 9.17 0.86 11.96
C MET A 43 10.50 1.43 11.51
N HIS A 44 10.63 1.70 10.23
CA HIS A 44 11.85 2.28 9.68
C HIS A 44 12.10 3.67 10.25
N TYR A 45 11.05 4.46 10.35
CA TYR A 45 11.13 5.79 10.94
C TYR A 45 11.58 5.74 12.40
N LEU A 46 11.03 4.80 13.17
CA LEU A 46 11.41 4.64 14.57
C LEU A 46 12.87 4.25 14.73
N TYR A 47 13.36 3.40 13.85
CA TYR A 47 14.77 3.03 13.87
C TYR A 47 15.69 4.23 13.64
N GLU A 48 15.33 5.07 12.72
CA GLU A 48 16.10 6.29 12.44
C GLU A 48 16.07 7.25 13.62
N THR A 49 14.95 7.29 14.33
CA THR A 49 14.79 8.18 15.47
C THR A 49 15.63 7.72 16.67
N VAL A 50 15.86 6.44 16.80
CA VAL A 50 16.64 5.87 17.91
C VAL A 50 18.11 6.22 17.80
N TYR A 51 18.59 6.41 16.61
CA TYR A 51 19.97 6.81 16.37
C TYR A 51 20.13 8.32 16.38
#